data_72d1b1027fa9f793545df94b8e2b1222
#
_entry.id   72d1b1027fa9f793545df94b8e2b1222
#
_cell.length_a   1.000
_cell.length_b   1.000
_cell.length_c   1.000
_cell.angle_alpha   90.00
_cell.angle_beta   90.00
_cell.angle_gamma   90.00
#
_symmetry.space_group_name_H-M   'P 1'
#
loop_
_entity.id
_entity.type
_entity.pdbx_description
1 polymer ?
#
loop_
_entity_poly.entity_id
_entity_poly.type
_entity_poly.pdbx_seq_one_letter_code
_entity_poly.pdbx_strand_id
1 'polypeptide(L)'
;MRHANGGGAVMTAMGNTGSGNIGSGNTGGGLGRGERGRWSGRRLKGAALLLAGALLCAVGGLIVVTGTGLSKPAGMRVETFGRIACHDTRAEKGQIVWHCFGETGAQQRANEAERERVARESLRVHVDGMPASARIERTRITFADHDGRDDPETITATQVFDGGRWYAHSGQLVVYGMIPLLAGVGAAAWGVYRVREAAGARGR
;
A
#
# COMPACT_ATOMS: atom_id res chain seq x y z
N MET A 1 26.43 -23.19 -18.66
CA MET A 1 26.16 -23.94 -17.42
C MET A 1 24.69 -23.88 -17.13
N ARG A 2 24.03 -25.04 -17.19
CA ARG A 2 22.56 -25.16 -16.98
C ARG A 2 22.34 -25.49 -15.51
N HIS A 3 21.49 -24.71 -14.80
CA HIS A 3 20.90 -25.12 -13.55
C HIS A 3 19.39 -25.16 -13.72
N ALA A 4 18.90 -26.39 -13.82
CA ALA A 4 17.50 -26.71 -13.63
C ALA A 4 17.25 -26.80 -12.11
N ASN A 5 16.25 -26.14 -11.60
CA ASN A 5 15.70 -26.42 -10.28
C ASN A 5 14.18 -26.52 -10.39
N GLY A 6 13.71 -27.75 -10.31
CA GLY A 6 12.31 -28.11 -10.15
C GLY A 6 11.89 -27.87 -8.70
N GLY A 7 10.74 -27.27 -8.50
CA GLY A 7 10.13 -27.05 -7.20
C GLY A 7 8.65 -27.42 -7.24
N GLY A 8 8.31 -28.48 -6.53
CA GLY A 8 7.07 -29.20 -6.56
C GLY A 8 5.87 -28.39 -6.09
N ALA A 9 4.76 -28.65 -6.75
CA ALA A 9 3.42 -28.26 -6.36
C ALA A 9 2.96 -29.11 -5.15
N VAL A 10 2.64 -28.46 -4.06
CA VAL A 10 1.92 -29.07 -2.92
C VAL A 10 0.43 -28.78 -3.11
N MET A 11 -0.29 -29.75 -3.64
CA MET A 11 -1.74 -29.79 -3.58
C MET A 11 -2.17 -30.19 -2.16
N THR A 12 -2.79 -29.27 -1.44
CA THR A 12 -3.50 -29.59 -0.20
C THR A 12 -4.94 -29.92 -0.54
N ALA A 13 -5.28 -31.20 -0.51
CA ALA A 13 -6.64 -31.70 -0.61
C ALA A 13 -7.39 -31.38 0.69
N MET A 14 -8.44 -30.57 0.61
CA MET A 14 -9.43 -30.41 1.69
C MET A 14 -10.40 -31.61 1.63
N GLY A 15 -10.27 -32.48 2.61
CA GLY A 15 -11.18 -33.57 2.88
C GLY A 15 -12.53 -33.05 3.38
N ASN A 16 -13.56 -33.45 2.65
CA ASN A 16 -14.97 -33.31 3.03
C ASN A 16 -15.37 -34.56 3.83
N THR A 17 -15.67 -34.43 5.09
CA THR A 17 -16.29 -35.43 5.95
C THR A 17 -17.29 -34.73 6.83
N GLY A 18 -18.50 -35.02 6.86
CA GLY A 18 -19.32 -36.15 6.95
C GLY A 18 -20.63 -35.72 7.58
N SER A 19 -21.69 -36.02 6.89
CA SER A 19 -23.08 -35.92 7.33
C SER A 19 -23.30 -36.77 8.58
N GLY A 20 -23.79 -36.14 9.64
CA GLY A 20 -24.31 -36.82 10.83
C GLY A 20 -25.65 -36.22 11.21
N ASN A 21 -26.70 -36.71 10.55
CA ASN A 21 -28.10 -36.43 10.89
C ASN A 21 -28.52 -37.43 11.99
N ILE A 22 -28.63 -36.96 13.22
CA ILE A 22 -29.31 -37.71 14.30
C ILE A 22 -30.45 -36.81 14.77
N GLY A 23 -31.65 -37.18 14.34
CA GLY A 23 -32.88 -36.66 14.88
C GLY A 23 -33.07 -37.07 16.34
N SER A 24 -33.42 -36.12 17.17
CA SER A 24 -34.09 -36.36 18.44
C SER A 24 -35.08 -35.27 18.66
N GLY A 25 -36.35 -35.64 18.59
CA GLY A 25 -37.47 -34.79 18.92
C GLY A 25 -37.39 -34.40 20.39
N ASN A 26 -37.58 -33.10 20.62
CA ASN A 26 -37.95 -32.64 21.93
C ASN A 26 -39.03 -31.55 21.74
N THR A 27 -40.27 -32.01 21.86
CA THR A 27 -41.47 -31.18 22.05
C THR A 27 -41.41 -30.61 23.46
N GLY A 28 -40.95 -29.35 23.58
CA GLY A 28 -40.93 -28.67 24.86
C GLY A 28 -40.93 -27.15 24.62
N GLY A 29 -42.04 -26.51 24.96
CA GLY A 29 -42.33 -25.09 24.79
C GLY A 29 -41.21 -24.16 25.22
N GLY A 30 -40.74 -23.37 24.27
CA GLY A 30 -39.72 -22.35 24.43
C GLY A 30 -39.95 -21.15 23.52
N LEU A 31 -41.18 -20.59 23.56
CA LEU A 31 -41.47 -19.29 22.98
C LEU A 31 -40.66 -18.21 23.73
N GLY A 32 -39.52 -17.83 23.20
CA GLY A 32 -38.81 -16.68 23.74
C GLY A 32 -37.29 -16.63 23.52
N ARG A 33 -36.62 -17.74 23.17
CA ARG A 33 -35.14 -17.77 23.06
C ARG A 33 -34.61 -17.41 21.65
N GLY A 34 -35.43 -17.58 20.60
CA GLY A 34 -35.01 -17.36 19.21
C GLY A 34 -34.87 -15.88 18.80
N GLU A 35 -35.68 -15.01 19.39
CA GLU A 35 -35.70 -13.60 18.97
C GLU A 35 -34.52 -12.80 19.52
N ARG A 36 -34.11 -13.00 20.75
CA ARG A 36 -32.97 -12.29 21.36
C ARG A 36 -31.65 -12.56 20.62
N GLY A 37 -31.43 -13.76 20.14
CA GLY A 37 -30.22 -14.13 19.38
C GLY A 37 -30.19 -13.49 17.98
N ARG A 38 -31.33 -13.37 17.31
CA ARG A 38 -31.43 -12.79 15.97
C ARG A 38 -31.19 -11.28 15.97
N TRP A 39 -31.61 -10.58 17.03
CA TRP A 39 -31.42 -9.14 17.20
C TRP A 39 -29.97 -8.76 17.50
N SER A 40 -29.25 -9.53 18.30
CA SER A 40 -27.82 -9.32 18.57
C SER A 40 -26.99 -9.47 17.29
N GLY A 41 -27.31 -10.44 16.43
CA GLY A 41 -26.62 -10.68 15.17
C GLY A 41 -26.77 -9.53 14.16
N ARG A 42 -27.92 -8.85 14.08
CA ARG A 42 -28.11 -7.70 13.18
C ARG A 42 -27.30 -6.48 13.61
N ARG A 43 -27.23 -6.21 14.91
CA ARG A 43 -26.42 -5.11 15.46
C ARG A 43 -24.93 -5.36 15.28
N LEU A 44 -24.48 -6.61 15.50
CA LEU A 44 -23.09 -7.01 15.29
C LEU A 44 -22.68 -6.83 13.83
N LYS A 45 -23.54 -7.20 12.87
CA LYS A 45 -23.28 -7.00 11.43
C LYS A 45 -23.23 -5.51 11.08
N GLY A 46 -24.10 -4.67 11.65
CA GLY A 46 -24.06 -3.22 11.44
C GLY A 46 -22.76 -2.60 11.99
N ALA A 47 -22.36 -2.97 13.20
CA ALA A 47 -21.11 -2.52 13.81
C ALA A 47 -19.86 -2.98 13.02
N ALA A 48 -19.85 -4.20 12.53
CA ALA A 48 -18.76 -4.72 11.69
C ALA A 48 -18.64 -3.92 10.37
N LEU A 49 -19.77 -3.56 9.74
CA LEU A 49 -19.77 -2.72 8.53
C LEU A 49 -19.25 -1.30 8.82
N LEU A 50 -19.60 -0.72 9.96
CA LEU A 50 -19.08 0.59 10.37
C LEU A 50 -17.56 0.55 10.57
N LEU A 51 -17.04 -0.46 11.26
CA LEU A 51 -15.60 -0.62 11.47
C LEU A 51 -14.86 -0.86 10.13
N ALA A 52 -15.37 -1.72 9.28
CA ALA A 52 -14.81 -1.97 7.95
C ALA A 52 -14.83 -0.70 7.09
N GLY A 53 -15.95 0.04 7.11
CA GLY A 53 -16.07 1.32 6.42
C GLY A 53 -15.07 2.36 6.91
N ALA A 54 -14.91 2.50 8.23
CA ALA A 54 -13.94 3.41 8.84
C ALA A 54 -12.49 3.05 8.45
N LEU A 55 -12.15 1.75 8.45
CA LEU A 55 -10.84 1.28 8.04
C LEU A 55 -10.56 1.59 6.56
N LEU A 56 -11.51 1.32 5.67
CA LEU A 56 -11.39 1.62 4.25
C LEU A 56 -11.26 3.13 4.00
N CYS A 57 -12.02 3.96 4.73
CA CYS A 57 -11.88 5.42 4.65
C CYS A 57 -10.50 5.89 5.12
N ALA A 58 -9.96 5.33 6.20
CA ALA A 58 -8.64 5.67 6.71
C ALA A 58 -7.54 5.31 5.70
N VAL A 59 -7.58 4.09 5.16
CA VAL A 59 -6.61 3.64 4.14
C VAL A 59 -6.73 4.46 2.86
N GLY A 60 -7.94 4.62 2.33
CA GLY A 60 -8.18 5.40 1.12
C GLY A 60 -7.77 6.86 1.28
N GLY A 61 -8.12 7.47 2.42
CA GLY A 61 -7.72 8.84 2.75
C GLY A 61 -6.21 9.01 2.83
N LEU A 62 -5.49 8.06 3.45
CA LEU A 62 -4.03 8.07 3.50
C LEU A 62 -3.41 8.04 2.11
N ILE A 63 -3.90 7.17 1.22
CA ILE A 63 -3.41 7.06 -0.17
C ILE A 63 -3.67 8.37 -0.94
N VAL A 64 -4.87 8.96 -0.81
CA VAL A 64 -5.21 10.23 -1.46
C VAL A 64 -4.31 11.36 -0.97
N VAL A 65 -4.12 11.49 0.35
CA VAL A 65 -3.25 12.52 0.95
C VAL A 65 -1.80 12.36 0.45
N THR A 66 -1.32 11.13 0.36
CA THR A 66 0.03 10.84 -0.18
C THR A 66 0.13 11.21 -1.66
N GLY A 67 -0.88 10.91 -2.46
CA GLY A 67 -0.90 11.19 -3.91
C GLY A 67 -1.06 12.67 -4.26
N THR A 68 -1.79 13.44 -3.44
CA THR A 68 -2.04 14.88 -3.69
C THR A 68 -0.93 15.80 -3.17
N GLY A 69 0.02 15.30 -2.39
CA GLY A 69 1.05 16.13 -1.74
C GLY A 69 0.58 16.93 -0.54
N LEU A 70 -0.67 16.76 -0.09
CA LEU A 70 -1.22 17.37 1.13
C LEU A 70 -0.68 16.72 2.42
N SER A 71 0.38 15.95 2.30
CA SER A 71 1.00 15.17 3.37
C SER A 71 1.81 16.02 4.36
N LYS A 72 2.24 17.23 3.98
CA LYS A 72 2.95 18.14 4.91
C LYS A 72 2.15 18.44 6.19
N PRO A 73 0.87 18.83 6.10
CA PRO A 73 0.06 19.08 7.30
C PRO A 73 -0.14 17.83 8.18
N ALA A 74 -0.01 16.65 7.60
CA ALA A 74 -0.15 15.38 8.32
C ALA A 74 1.13 14.92 9.02
N GLY A 75 2.21 15.75 9.05
CA GLY A 75 3.48 15.41 9.67
C GLY A 75 4.34 14.40 8.89
N MET A 76 3.97 14.09 7.65
CA MET A 76 4.75 13.23 6.77
C MET A 76 5.92 14.00 6.14
N ARG A 77 7.01 13.30 5.84
CA ARG A 77 8.15 13.91 5.16
C ARG A 77 7.86 14.01 3.67
N VAL A 78 8.01 15.23 3.13
CA VAL A 78 7.86 15.52 1.69
C VAL A 78 9.15 16.14 1.21
N GLU A 79 9.75 15.54 0.18
CA GLU A 79 10.97 16.03 -0.43
C GLU A 79 10.86 16.02 -1.95
N THR A 80 11.61 16.92 -2.59
CA THR A 80 11.75 16.98 -4.06
C THR A 80 13.09 16.35 -4.43
N PHE A 81 13.02 15.41 -5.36
CA PHE A 81 14.16 14.70 -5.91
C PHE A 81 14.46 15.20 -7.31
N GLY A 82 15.73 15.34 -7.65
CA GLY A 82 16.22 15.61 -8.98
C GLY A 82 17.14 14.51 -9.47
N ARG A 83 17.67 14.67 -10.70
CA ARG A 83 18.54 13.67 -11.35
C ARG A 83 17.89 12.28 -11.35
N ILE A 84 16.65 12.23 -11.74
CA ILE A 84 15.84 11.03 -11.76
C ILE A 84 16.39 10.08 -12.83
N ALA A 85 16.47 8.79 -12.47
CA ALA A 85 16.75 7.72 -13.41
C ALA A 85 15.77 6.57 -13.12
N CYS A 86 14.94 6.23 -14.09
CA CYS A 86 13.94 5.18 -13.97
C CYS A 86 14.39 3.94 -14.77
N HIS A 87 14.17 2.78 -14.18
CA HIS A 87 14.45 1.49 -14.81
C HIS A 87 13.21 0.61 -14.74
N ASP A 88 12.90 -0.04 -15.84
CA ASP A 88 11.84 -1.03 -15.89
C ASP A 88 12.32 -2.36 -15.29
N THR A 89 11.45 -3.03 -14.59
CA THR A 89 11.62 -4.42 -14.21
C THR A 89 10.36 -5.18 -14.57
N ARG A 90 10.54 -6.35 -15.18
CA ARG A 90 9.40 -7.23 -15.46
C ARG A 90 9.03 -7.99 -14.20
N ALA A 91 7.82 -7.79 -13.70
CA ALA A 91 7.26 -8.63 -12.64
C ALA A 91 6.92 -10.03 -13.19
N GLU A 92 6.80 -11.02 -12.29
CA GLU A 92 6.50 -12.42 -12.65
C GLU A 92 5.26 -12.61 -13.54
N LYS A 93 4.32 -11.67 -13.53
CA LYS A 93 3.11 -11.69 -14.35
C LYS A 93 3.23 -10.90 -15.66
N GLY A 94 4.45 -10.53 -16.08
CA GLY A 94 4.70 -9.75 -17.29
C GLY A 94 4.31 -8.26 -17.20
N GLN A 95 3.90 -7.78 -16.04
CA GLN A 95 3.66 -6.36 -15.81
C GLN A 95 5.00 -5.63 -15.71
N ILE A 96 5.09 -4.49 -16.39
CA ILE A 96 6.25 -3.59 -16.27
C ILE A 96 6.07 -2.78 -14.98
N VAL A 97 7.06 -2.85 -14.10
CA VAL A 97 7.12 -2.04 -12.88
C VAL A 97 8.31 -1.10 -12.97
N TRP A 98 8.05 0.20 -12.87
CA TRP A 98 9.07 1.23 -12.92
C TRP A 98 9.65 1.48 -11.54
N HIS A 99 10.96 1.47 -11.46
CA HIS A 99 11.72 1.85 -10.27
C HIS A 99 12.56 3.07 -10.59
N CYS A 100 12.21 4.19 -9.98
CA CYS A 100 12.93 5.43 -10.14
C CYS A 100 13.88 5.66 -8.97
N PHE A 101 15.04 6.22 -9.26
CA PHE A 101 16.04 6.63 -8.30
C PHE A 101 16.31 8.11 -8.47
N GLY A 102 16.31 8.85 -7.37
CA GLY A 102 16.56 10.28 -7.38
C GLY A 102 17.49 10.71 -6.26
N GLU A 103 17.97 11.94 -6.34
CA GLU A 103 18.81 12.56 -5.33
C GLU A 103 18.05 13.73 -4.67
N THR A 104 17.95 13.75 -3.35
CA THR A 104 17.48 14.95 -2.61
C THR A 104 18.48 16.09 -2.77
N GLY A 105 18.08 17.32 -2.48
CA GLY A 105 19.01 18.45 -2.53
C GLY A 105 20.23 18.29 -1.60
N ALA A 106 20.08 17.58 -0.47
CA ALA A 106 21.20 17.26 0.41
C ALA A 106 22.13 16.21 -0.22
N GLN A 107 21.55 15.14 -0.79
CA GLN A 107 22.31 14.11 -1.49
C GLN A 107 23.03 14.66 -2.73
N GLN A 108 22.41 15.56 -3.48
CA GLN A 108 23.05 16.22 -4.64
C GLN A 108 24.35 16.91 -4.24
N ARG A 109 24.30 17.74 -3.18
CA ARG A 109 25.49 18.43 -2.64
C ARG A 109 26.56 17.45 -2.16
N ALA A 110 26.16 16.40 -1.43
CA ALA A 110 27.10 15.38 -0.94
C ALA A 110 27.74 14.59 -2.10
N ASN A 111 26.94 14.19 -3.08
CA ASN A 111 27.39 13.48 -4.27
C ASN A 111 28.31 14.34 -5.15
N GLU A 112 28.05 15.65 -5.25
CA GLU A 112 28.92 16.59 -5.96
C GLU A 112 30.28 16.72 -5.27
N ALA A 113 30.29 16.90 -3.95
CA ALA A 113 31.55 16.95 -3.18
C ALA A 113 32.33 15.64 -3.33
N GLU A 114 31.67 14.48 -3.36
CA GLU A 114 32.29 13.18 -3.55
C GLU A 114 32.87 13.03 -4.98
N ARG A 115 32.13 13.47 -6.01
CA ARG A 115 32.65 13.49 -7.40
C ARG A 115 33.87 14.38 -7.54
N GLU A 116 33.86 15.56 -6.92
CA GLU A 116 35.03 16.45 -6.92
C GLU A 116 36.21 15.85 -6.15
N ARG A 117 35.97 15.14 -5.04
CA ARG A 117 37.01 14.44 -4.28
C ARG A 117 37.68 13.39 -5.15
N VAL A 118 36.87 12.51 -5.78
CA VAL A 118 37.35 11.46 -6.66
C VAL A 118 38.09 12.02 -7.88
N ALA A 119 37.58 13.11 -8.48
CA ALA A 119 38.24 13.77 -9.59
C ALA A 119 39.62 14.33 -9.20
N ARG A 120 39.76 14.93 -8.01
CA ARG A 120 41.07 15.38 -7.50
C ARG A 120 42.00 14.25 -7.20
N GLU A 121 41.51 13.15 -6.64
CA GLU A 121 42.33 11.94 -6.37
C GLU A 121 42.78 11.28 -7.66
N SER A 122 41.91 11.14 -8.66
CA SER A 122 42.28 10.52 -9.95
C SER A 122 43.35 11.30 -10.70
N LEU A 123 43.39 12.64 -10.55
CA LEU A 123 44.48 13.47 -11.08
C LEU A 123 45.82 13.21 -10.36
N ARG A 124 45.81 12.80 -9.09
CA ARG A 124 47.02 12.50 -8.30
C ARG A 124 47.52 11.08 -8.55
N VAL A 125 46.62 10.12 -8.75
CA VAL A 125 46.88 8.67 -8.82
C VAL A 125 47.15 8.20 -10.25
N HIS A 126 47.52 9.06 -11.17
CA HIS A 126 47.79 8.67 -12.56
C HIS A 126 48.97 7.67 -12.71
N VAL A 127 49.56 7.21 -11.61
CA VAL A 127 50.79 6.39 -11.64
C VAL A 127 50.52 4.94 -11.20
N ASP A 128 49.61 4.59 -10.29
CA ASP A 128 49.64 3.23 -9.69
C ASP A 128 48.34 2.59 -9.26
N GLY A 129 47.19 2.90 -9.81
CA GLY A 129 46.01 2.23 -9.25
C GLY A 129 44.71 2.39 -10.02
N MET A 130 43.78 1.47 -9.77
CA MET A 130 42.40 1.62 -10.22
C MET A 130 41.83 2.96 -9.74
N PRO A 131 41.17 3.73 -10.61
CA PRO A 131 40.59 5.00 -10.21
C PRO A 131 39.54 4.75 -9.11
N ALA A 132 39.60 5.55 -8.04
CA ALA A 132 38.61 5.49 -6.98
C ALA A 132 37.24 5.76 -7.59
N SER A 133 36.28 4.88 -7.37
CA SER A 133 34.91 5.07 -7.83
C SER A 133 34.14 5.95 -6.85
N ALA A 134 33.44 6.96 -7.35
CA ALA A 134 32.57 7.79 -6.51
C ALA A 134 31.39 6.96 -5.99
N ARG A 135 31.18 6.98 -4.67
CA ARG A 135 30.01 6.36 -4.06
C ARG A 135 28.84 7.33 -4.10
N ILE A 136 28.00 7.18 -5.10
CA ILE A 136 26.81 8.03 -5.32
C ILE A 136 25.64 7.44 -4.57
N GLU A 137 25.07 8.21 -3.64
CA GLU A 137 23.87 7.84 -2.92
C GLU A 137 22.61 8.31 -3.66
N ARG A 138 21.68 7.39 -3.92
CA ARG A 138 20.40 7.66 -4.55
C ARG A 138 19.28 7.04 -3.74
N THR A 139 18.15 7.74 -3.68
CA THR A 139 16.96 7.27 -2.99
C THR A 139 16.01 6.61 -3.98
N ARG A 140 15.50 5.43 -3.63
CA ARG A 140 14.50 4.72 -4.43
C ARG A 140 13.12 5.34 -4.21
N ILE A 141 12.44 5.67 -5.30
CA ILE A 141 11.13 6.30 -5.34
C ILE A 141 10.19 5.36 -6.10
N THR A 142 9.01 5.11 -5.54
CA THR A 142 7.94 4.39 -6.23
C THR A 142 7.14 5.41 -7.04
N PHE A 143 7.15 5.28 -8.37
CA PHE A 143 6.47 6.17 -9.29
C PHE A 143 5.48 5.37 -10.16
N ALA A 144 4.18 5.56 -9.91
CA ALA A 144 3.12 4.77 -10.56
C ALA A 144 2.76 5.27 -11.97
N ASP A 145 2.95 6.57 -12.25
CA ASP A 145 2.51 7.21 -13.50
C ASP A 145 3.62 7.28 -14.57
N HIS A 146 4.72 6.56 -14.40
CA HIS A 146 5.78 6.59 -15.40
C HIS A 146 5.32 5.88 -16.68
N ASP A 147 5.33 6.60 -17.78
CA ASP A 147 4.88 6.12 -19.10
C ASP A 147 5.94 5.36 -19.91
N GLY A 148 7.16 5.29 -19.38
CA GLY A 148 8.29 4.62 -20.01
C GLY A 148 8.98 5.41 -21.11
N ARG A 149 8.68 6.68 -21.25
CA ARG A 149 9.32 7.57 -22.23
C ARG A 149 10.49 8.32 -21.60
N ASP A 150 10.24 9.55 -21.17
CA ASP A 150 11.29 10.41 -20.63
C ASP A 150 11.26 10.41 -19.10
N ASP A 151 12.44 10.36 -18.50
CA ASP A 151 12.57 10.51 -17.06
C ASP A 151 12.21 11.96 -16.68
N PRO A 152 11.36 12.19 -15.68
CA PRO A 152 11.05 13.53 -15.25
C PRO A 152 12.27 14.21 -14.63
N GLU A 153 12.44 15.50 -14.88
CA GLU A 153 13.55 16.28 -14.33
C GLU A 153 13.53 16.31 -12.80
N THR A 154 12.34 16.38 -12.22
CA THR A 154 12.13 16.39 -10.77
C THR A 154 10.90 15.59 -10.39
N ILE A 155 10.94 14.94 -9.22
CA ILE A 155 9.81 14.24 -8.60
C ILE A 155 9.66 14.74 -7.16
N THR A 156 8.45 15.17 -6.80
CA THR A 156 8.09 15.36 -5.38
C THR A 156 7.50 14.08 -4.85
N ALA A 157 8.01 13.60 -3.73
CA ALA A 157 7.57 12.36 -3.12
C ALA A 157 7.37 12.50 -1.61
N THR A 158 6.48 11.68 -1.07
CA THR A 158 6.15 11.58 0.35
C THR A 158 6.66 10.29 0.94
N GLN A 159 7.25 10.37 2.13
CA GLN A 159 7.57 9.24 2.98
C GLN A 159 6.52 9.13 4.09
N VAL A 160 5.79 8.01 4.12
CA VAL A 160 4.68 7.82 5.07
C VAL A 160 5.19 7.46 6.47
N PHE A 161 6.31 6.73 6.56
CA PHE A 161 6.95 6.33 7.83
C PHE A 161 8.44 6.57 7.75
N ASP A 162 9.06 6.92 8.86
CA ASP A 162 10.51 7.09 8.93
C ASP A 162 11.24 5.81 8.49
N GLY A 163 12.20 5.96 7.59
CA GLY A 163 12.91 4.83 6.97
C GLY A 163 12.09 4.03 5.95
N GLY A 164 10.84 4.41 5.70
CA GLY A 164 9.96 3.76 4.72
C GLY A 164 10.26 4.14 3.27
N ARG A 165 9.45 3.62 2.38
CA ARG A 165 9.54 3.92 0.94
C ARG A 165 9.02 5.31 0.62
N TRP A 166 9.59 5.92 -0.39
CA TRP A 166 9.12 7.17 -0.97
C TRP A 166 8.12 6.89 -2.09
N TYR A 167 7.00 7.60 -2.06
CA TYR A 167 5.93 7.51 -3.06
C TYR A 167 5.82 8.85 -3.78
N ALA A 168 6.02 8.84 -5.09
CA ALA A 168 5.86 10.03 -5.93
C ALA A 168 4.40 10.50 -5.90
N HIS A 169 4.21 11.82 -5.91
CA HIS A 169 2.88 12.38 -6.08
C HIS A 169 2.39 12.08 -7.50
N SER A 170 1.22 11.46 -7.60
CA SER A 170 0.69 11.01 -8.88
C SER A 170 -0.84 10.98 -8.89
N GLY A 171 -1.40 11.29 -10.06
CA GLY A 171 -2.86 11.24 -10.26
C GLY A 171 -3.42 9.83 -10.13
N GLN A 172 -2.68 8.82 -10.56
CA GLN A 172 -3.09 7.42 -10.41
C GLN A 172 -3.20 7.01 -8.93
N LEU A 173 -2.27 7.45 -8.09
CA LEU A 173 -2.31 7.17 -6.66
C LEU A 173 -3.59 7.74 -6.03
N VAL A 174 -3.99 8.95 -6.45
CA VAL A 174 -5.26 9.57 -6.01
C VAL A 174 -6.45 8.72 -6.44
N VAL A 175 -6.50 8.29 -7.70
CA VAL A 175 -7.59 7.46 -8.21
C VAL A 175 -7.68 6.14 -7.44
N TYR A 176 -6.56 5.45 -7.21
CA TYR A 176 -6.52 4.22 -6.42
C TYR A 176 -6.96 4.43 -4.96
N GLY A 177 -6.65 5.58 -4.36
CA GLY A 177 -7.10 5.92 -3.02
C GLY A 177 -8.59 6.26 -2.94
N MET A 178 -9.17 6.83 -4.00
CA MET A 178 -10.60 7.15 -4.06
C MET A 178 -11.48 5.92 -4.04
N ILE A 179 -11.05 4.80 -4.62
CA ILE A 179 -11.83 3.55 -4.66
C ILE A 179 -12.15 3.04 -3.25
N PRO A 180 -11.16 2.75 -2.38
CA PRO A 180 -11.45 2.31 -1.02
C PRO A 180 -12.14 3.38 -0.18
N LEU A 181 -11.87 4.67 -0.42
CA LEU A 181 -12.52 5.78 0.27
C LEU A 181 -14.04 5.76 0.01
N LEU A 182 -14.47 5.71 -1.25
CA LEU A 182 -15.89 5.68 -1.62
C LEU A 182 -16.57 4.39 -1.15
N ALA A 183 -15.89 3.24 -1.28
CA ALA A 183 -16.38 1.97 -0.77
C ALA A 183 -16.57 2.02 0.76
N GLY A 184 -15.64 2.65 1.48
CA GLY A 184 -15.70 2.85 2.92
C GLY A 184 -16.88 3.73 3.35
N VAL A 185 -17.11 4.85 2.66
CA VAL A 185 -18.26 5.73 2.89
C VAL A 185 -19.56 4.97 2.67
N GLY A 186 -19.67 4.20 1.57
CA GLY A 186 -20.84 3.38 1.28
C GLY A 186 -21.10 2.32 2.36
N ALA A 187 -20.06 1.60 2.78
CA ALA A 187 -20.16 0.60 3.85
C ALA A 187 -20.58 1.21 5.19
N ALA A 188 -20.02 2.37 5.54
CA ALA A 188 -20.37 3.09 6.77
C ALA A 188 -21.83 3.58 6.74
N ALA A 189 -22.26 4.18 5.64
CA ALA A 189 -23.65 4.62 5.46
C ALA A 189 -24.63 3.45 5.58
N TRP A 190 -24.32 2.33 4.93
CA TRP A 190 -25.13 1.10 5.05
C TRP A 190 -25.14 0.55 6.47
N GLY A 191 -23.98 0.59 7.16
CA GLY A 191 -23.89 0.19 8.57
C GLY A 191 -24.77 1.03 9.47
N VAL A 192 -24.75 2.37 9.32
CA VAL A 192 -25.63 3.30 10.06
C VAL A 192 -27.11 2.99 9.80
N TYR A 193 -27.48 2.79 8.53
CA TYR A 193 -28.85 2.44 8.17
C TYR A 193 -29.32 1.16 8.88
N ARG A 194 -28.51 0.10 8.86
CA ARG A 194 -28.82 -1.17 9.53
C ARG A 194 -28.95 -1.04 11.04
N VAL A 195 -28.11 -0.23 11.68
CA VAL A 195 -28.19 0.02 13.12
C VAL A 195 -29.46 0.78 13.48
N ARG A 196 -29.83 1.79 12.68
CA ARG A 196 -31.08 2.57 12.89
C ARG A 196 -32.32 1.72 12.68
N GLU A 197 -32.38 0.90 11.64
CA GLU A 197 -33.47 -0.03 11.40
C GLU A 197 -33.69 -0.97 12.60
N ALA A 198 -32.56 -1.52 13.14
CA ALA A 198 -32.60 -2.37 14.32
C ALA A 198 -33.01 -1.64 15.62
N ALA A 199 -32.82 -0.32 15.70
CA ALA A 199 -33.26 0.49 16.83
C ALA A 199 -34.77 0.86 16.74
N GLY A 200 -35.22 1.23 15.53
CA GLY A 200 -36.64 1.63 15.31
C GLY A 200 -37.65 0.49 15.50
N ALA A 201 -37.22 -0.77 15.26
CA ALA A 201 -38.08 -1.93 15.49
C ALA A 201 -38.31 -2.27 16.98
N ARG A 202 -37.66 -1.57 17.92
CA ARG A 202 -37.89 -1.72 19.39
C ARG A 202 -38.98 -0.80 19.95
N GLY A 203 -39.36 0.22 19.21
CA GLY A 203 -40.32 1.22 19.67
C GLY A 203 -41.77 0.95 19.25
N ARG A 204 -42.00 -0.19 18.57
CA ARG A 204 -43.34 -0.67 18.23
C ARG A 204 -43.62 -1.98 18.92
#